data_b9bee1a1652388cb134104fa0292488a
#
_entry.id   b9bee1a1652388cb134104fa0292488a
#
_cell.length_a   1.000
_cell.length_b   1.000
_cell.length_c   1.000
_cell.angle_alpha   90.00
_cell.angle_beta   90.00
_cell.angle_gamma   90.00
#
_symmetry.space_group_name_H-M   'P 1'
#
loop_
_entity.id
_entity.type
_entity.pdbx_description
1 polymer ?
#
loop_
_entity_poly.entity_id
_entity_poly.type
_entity_poly.pdbx_seq_one_letter_code
_entity_poly.pdbx_strand_id
1 'polypeptide(L)'
;MGIYQLCYLKMHSGMLFLAGHTEDKEKETLLKALSDVMDAARKAMAGKSFARSPYRAPISALAAGAAAALAYLEQGEREKMREEILTALNAAAK
;
A
#
# COMPACT_ATOMS: atom_id res chain seq x y z
N MET A 1 -6.90 -12.15 -16.12
CA MET A 1 -6.53 -11.64 -14.79
C MET A 1 -7.68 -10.81 -14.21
N GLY A 2 -8.08 -11.10 -12.98
CA GLY A 2 -9.19 -10.40 -12.36
C GLY A 2 -8.81 -9.01 -11.86
N ILE A 3 -9.84 -8.16 -11.65
CA ILE A 3 -9.62 -6.77 -11.18
C ILE A 3 -8.95 -6.73 -9.82
N TYR A 4 -9.31 -7.63 -8.91
CA TYR A 4 -8.71 -7.64 -7.57
C TYR A 4 -7.24 -8.05 -7.59
N GLN A 5 -6.89 -9.01 -8.45
CA GLN A 5 -5.51 -9.39 -8.63
C GLN A 5 -4.68 -8.25 -9.20
N LEU A 6 -5.22 -7.52 -10.18
CA LEU A 6 -4.55 -6.36 -10.76
C LEU A 6 -4.33 -5.27 -9.71
N CYS A 7 -5.36 -4.97 -8.91
CA CYS A 7 -5.24 -3.98 -7.83
C CYS A 7 -4.18 -4.42 -6.81
N TYR A 8 -4.20 -5.70 -6.43
CA TYR A 8 -3.21 -6.22 -5.48
C TYR A 8 -1.78 -6.08 -6.03
N LEU A 9 -1.56 -6.48 -7.28
CA LEU A 9 -0.24 -6.41 -7.88
C LEU A 9 0.27 -4.97 -7.96
N LYS A 10 -0.61 -4.04 -8.31
CA LYS A 10 -0.26 -2.63 -8.37
C LYS A 10 0.10 -2.09 -6.99
N MET A 11 -0.69 -2.44 -5.97
CA MET A 11 -0.42 -2.02 -4.60
C MET A 11 0.87 -2.62 -4.07
N HIS A 12 1.09 -3.90 -4.32
CA HIS A 12 2.28 -4.61 -3.89
C HIS A 12 3.53 -3.98 -4.50
N SER A 13 3.50 -3.73 -5.80
CA SER A 13 4.60 -3.10 -6.52
C SER A 13 4.90 -1.70 -5.96
N GLY A 14 3.86 -0.91 -5.71
CA GLY A 14 4.01 0.42 -5.13
C GLY A 14 4.60 0.38 -3.72
N MET A 15 4.18 -0.57 -2.91
CA MET A 15 4.70 -0.70 -1.55
C MET A 15 6.16 -1.18 -1.55
N LEU A 16 6.53 -2.06 -2.48
CA LEU A 16 7.94 -2.46 -2.63
C LEU A 16 8.82 -1.28 -3.01
N PHE A 17 8.37 -0.47 -3.96
CA PHE A 17 9.09 0.74 -4.33
C PHE A 17 9.28 1.64 -3.10
N LEU A 18 8.20 1.89 -2.37
CA LEU A 18 8.23 2.74 -1.19
C LEU A 18 9.19 2.19 -0.13
N ALA A 19 9.17 0.87 0.11
CA ALA A 19 10.04 0.26 1.11
C ALA A 19 11.53 0.50 0.82
N GLY A 20 11.89 0.56 -0.47
CA GLY A 20 13.27 0.77 -0.88
C GLY A 20 13.70 2.23 -0.97
N HIS A 21 12.77 3.18 -0.86
CA HIS A 21 13.05 4.58 -1.15
C HIS A 21 12.56 5.59 -0.10
N THR A 22 12.29 5.13 1.12
CA THR A 22 11.77 6.03 2.17
C THR A 22 12.75 7.15 2.55
N GLU A 23 14.04 6.92 2.35
CA GLU A 23 15.06 7.88 2.78
C GLU A 23 15.66 8.70 1.63
N ASP A 24 15.60 8.19 0.38
CA ASP A 24 16.32 8.81 -0.73
C ASP A 24 15.43 9.58 -1.72
N LYS A 25 14.11 9.52 -1.56
CA LYS A 25 13.18 10.23 -2.44
C LYS A 25 12.55 11.41 -1.71
N GLU A 26 12.17 12.41 -2.49
CA GLU A 26 11.49 13.57 -1.94
C GLU A 26 10.08 13.20 -1.48
N LYS A 27 9.57 13.98 -0.54
CA LYS A 27 8.24 13.77 0.03
C LYS A 27 7.16 13.67 -1.05
N GLU A 28 7.23 14.53 -2.05
CA GLU A 28 6.23 14.55 -3.13
C GLU A 28 6.19 13.25 -3.91
N THR A 29 7.36 12.68 -4.19
CA THR A 29 7.48 11.40 -4.89
C THR A 29 6.85 10.28 -4.06
N LEU A 30 7.13 10.27 -2.76
CA LEU A 30 6.60 9.27 -1.85
C LEU A 30 5.09 9.42 -1.68
N LEU A 31 4.60 10.67 -1.60
CA LEU A 31 3.16 10.95 -1.51
C LEU A 31 2.42 10.42 -2.74
N LYS A 32 3.00 10.64 -3.93
CA LYS A 32 2.37 10.16 -5.16
C LYS A 32 2.29 8.65 -5.19
N ALA A 33 3.37 7.97 -4.80
CA ALA A 33 3.38 6.51 -4.77
C ALA A 33 2.35 5.97 -3.78
N LEU A 34 2.24 6.58 -2.58
CA LEU A 34 1.22 6.22 -1.60
C LEU A 34 -0.18 6.47 -2.14
N SER A 35 -0.38 7.61 -2.80
CA SER A 35 -1.67 7.94 -3.39
C SER A 35 -2.09 6.90 -4.43
N ASP A 36 -1.15 6.45 -5.26
CA ASP A 36 -1.43 5.43 -6.27
C ASP A 36 -1.83 4.10 -5.61
N VAL A 37 -1.15 3.71 -4.53
CA VAL A 37 -1.49 2.51 -3.78
C VAL A 37 -2.90 2.63 -3.19
N MET A 38 -3.21 3.77 -2.58
CA MET A 38 -4.51 3.98 -1.96
C MET A 38 -5.64 4.07 -2.98
N ASP A 39 -5.37 4.61 -4.16
CA ASP A 39 -6.35 4.64 -5.24
C ASP A 39 -6.68 3.24 -5.73
N ALA A 40 -5.68 2.39 -5.87
CA ALA A 40 -5.89 0.99 -6.25
C ALA A 40 -6.72 0.26 -5.18
N ALA A 41 -6.43 0.54 -3.90
CA ALA A 41 -7.20 -0.04 -2.79
C ALA A 41 -8.67 0.38 -2.86
N ARG A 42 -8.93 1.66 -3.05
CA ARG A 42 -10.31 2.16 -3.14
C ARG A 42 -11.06 1.52 -4.29
N LYS A 43 -10.40 1.38 -5.43
CA LYS A 43 -11.00 0.75 -6.60
C LYS A 43 -11.39 -0.70 -6.31
N ALA A 44 -10.51 -1.45 -5.65
CA ALA A 44 -10.81 -2.84 -5.29
C ALA A 44 -11.95 -2.92 -4.29
N MET A 45 -11.91 -2.09 -3.25
CA MET A 45 -12.89 -2.13 -2.17
C MET A 45 -14.28 -1.71 -2.62
N ALA A 46 -14.39 -0.95 -3.70
CA ALA A 46 -15.66 -0.56 -4.27
C ALA A 46 -16.32 -1.69 -5.09
N GLY A 47 -15.58 -2.76 -5.38
CA GLY A 47 -16.11 -3.88 -6.15
C GLY A 47 -17.11 -4.71 -5.36
N LYS A 48 -18.19 -5.13 -6.03
CA LYS A 48 -19.28 -5.85 -5.35
C LYS A 48 -18.88 -7.18 -4.77
N SER A 49 -17.87 -7.84 -5.34
CA SER A 49 -17.40 -9.14 -4.88
C SER A 49 -16.10 -9.06 -4.07
N PHE A 50 -15.67 -7.87 -3.68
CA PHE A 50 -14.44 -7.69 -2.91
C PHE A 50 -14.44 -8.51 -1.62
N ALA A 51 -15.55 -8.52 -0.89
CA ALA A 51 -15.66 -9.22 0.38
C ALA A 51 -15.43 -10.74 0.25
N ARG A 52 -15.63 -11.30 -0.94
CA ARG A 52 -15.47 -12.72 -1.22
C ARG A 52 -14.19 -13.03 -2.00
N SER A 53 -13.40 -12.01 -2.30
CA SER A 53 -12.17 -12.19 -3.06
C SER A 53 -11.07 -12.80 -2.19
N PRO A 54 -10.26 -13.72 -2.74
CA PRO A 54 -9.07 -14.20 -2.03
C PRO A 54 -8.03 -13.09 -1.81
N TYR A 55 -8.17 -11.97 -2.53
CA TYR A 55 -7.27 -10.83 -2.38
C TYR A 55 -7.75 -9.82 -1.34
N ARG A 56 -8.91 -10.04 -0.71
CA ARG A 56 -9.46 -9.12 0.29
C ARG A 56 -8.48 -8.87 1.44
N ALA A 57 -7.96 -9.93 2.02
CA ALA A 57 -7.06 -9.81 3.16
C ALA A 57 -5.74 -9.12 2.80
N PRO A 58 -5.01 -9.54 1.75
CA PRO A 58 -3.78 -8.85 1.39
C PRO A 58 -3.99 -7.41 0.94
N ILE A 59 -5.07 -7.11 0.20
CA ILE A 59 -5.36 -5.72 -0.19
C ILE A 59 -5.64 -4.87 1.05
N SER A 60 -6.43 -5.39 1.99
CA SER A 60 -6.74 -4.67 3.23
C SER A 60 -5.48 -4.40 4.05
N ALA A 61 -4.58 -5.39 4.13
CA ALA A 61 -3.33 -5.23 4.86
C ALA A 61 -2.45 -4.15 4.24
N LEU A 62 -2.32 -4.16 2.91
CA LEU A 62 -1.51 -3.15 2.21
C LEU A 62 -2.14 -1.76 2.34
N ALA A 63 -3.46 -1.67 2.27
CA ALA A 63 -4.17 -0.38 2.41
C ALA A 63 -3.95 0.21 3.80
N ALA A 64 -4.06 -0.60 4.85
CA ALA A 64 -3.84 -0.16 6.22
C ALA A 64 -2.40 0.32 6.41
N GLY A 65 -1.43 -0.42 5.86
CA GLY A 65 -0.03 -0.04 5.91
C GLY A 65 0.25 1.27 5.18
N ALA A 66 -0.37 1.46 4.01
CA ALA A 66 -0.22 2.69 3.25
C ALA A 66 -0.77 3.90 4.02
N ALA A 67 -1.92 3.75 4.67
CA ALA A 67 -2.50 4.82 5.47
C ALA A 67 -1.61 5.18 6.65
N ALA A 68 -1.07 4.18 7.36
CA ALA A 68 -0.16 4.42 8.47
C ALA A 68 1.14 5.07 7.98
N ALA A 69 1.66 4.60 6.85
CA ALA A 69 2.87 5.16 6.26
C ALA A 69 2.69 6.63 5.88
N LEU A 70 1.51 6.97 5.34
CA LEU A 70 1.20 8.35 4.99
C LEU A 70 1.24 9.25 6.22
N ALA A 71 0.65 8.79 7.33
CA ALA A 71 0.65 9.56 8.57
C ALA A 71 2.08 9.83 9.05
N TYR A 72 2.94 8.82 9.02
CA TYR A 72 4.33 9.00 9.41
C TYR A 72 5.11 9.90 8.46
N LEU A 73 4.86 9.79 7.15
CA LEU A 73 5.50 10.66 6.19
C LEU A 73 5.14 12.13 6.44
N GLU A 74 3.88 12.41 6.76
CA GLU A 74 3.43 13.75 7.09
C GLU A 74 4.11 14.31 8.34
N GLN A 75 4.52 13.43 9.25
CA GLN A 75 5.22 13.80 10.48
C GLN A 75 6.74 13.86 10.29
N GLY A 76 7.24 13.54 9.11
CA GLY A 76 8.68 13.49 8.87
C GLY A 76 9.34 12.25 9.45
N GLU A 77 8.58 11.23 9.84
CA GLU A 77 9.05 10.02 10.47
C GLU A 77 9.27 8.92 9.43
N ARG A 78 10.30 9.07 8.61
CA ARG A 78 10.51 8.17 7.46
C ARG A 78 10.90 6.75 7.86
N GLU A 79 11.59 6.58 8.96
CA GLU A 79 11.93 5.25 9.44
C GLU A 79 10.69 4.48 9.88
N LYS A 80 9.80 5.14 10.63
CA LYS A 80 8.55 4.53 11.04
C LYS A 80 7.65 4.24 9.84
N MET A 81 7.66 5.12 8.85
CA MET A 81 6.98 4.90 7.58
C MET A 81 7.44 3.59 6.96
N ARG A 82 8.76 3.38 6.88
CA ARG A 82 9.34 2.17 6.31
C ARG A 82 8.90 0.92 7.08
N GLU A 83 8.92 1.00 8.42
CA GLU A 83 8.50 -0.11 9.26
C GLU A 83 7.05 -0.52 9.00
N GLU A 84 6.15 0.47 8.84
CA GLU A 84 4.74 0.19 8.54
C GLU A 84 4.58 -0.47 7.17
N ILE A 85 5.34 -0.03 6.18
CA ILE A 85 5.29 -0.60 4.84
C ILE A 85 5.77 -2.06 4.89
N LEU A 86 6.88 -2.33 5.57
CA LEU A 86 7.42 -3.68 5.67
C LEU A 86 6.47 -4.61 6.43
N THR A 87 5.86 -4.11 7.48
CA THR A 87 4.86 -4.88 8.25
C THR A 87 3.67 -5.24 7.36
N ALA A 88 3.20 -4.29 6.55
CA ALA A 88 2.09 -4.53 5.64
C ALA A 88 2.44 -5.55 4.57
N LEU A 89 3.65 -5.46 4.01
CA LEU A 89 4.10 -6.42 3.00
C LEU A 89 4.18 -7.83 3.59
N ASN A 90 4.68 -7.96 4.82
CA ASN A 90 4.75 -9.26 5.49
C ASN A 90 3.34 -9.81 5.76
N ALA A 91 2.43 -8.98 6.23
CA ALA A 91 1.06 -9.40 6.49
C ALA A 91 0.36 -9.84 5.21
N ALA A 92 0.58 -9.14 4.11
CA ALA A 92 -0.04 -9.46 2.83
C ALA A 92 0.51 -10.74 2.21
N ALA A 93 1.72 -11.15 2.59
CA ALA A 93 2.37 -12.36 2.05
C ALA A 93 1.87 -13.66 2.70
N LYS A 94 1.09 -13.56 3.77
CA LYS A 94 0.62 -14.74 4.52
C LYS A 94 -0.67 -15.36 3.97
#